data_32322a5b6ced59e88cc402702aa0df64
#
_entry.id   32322a5b6ced59e88cc402702aa0df64
#
_cell.length_a   1.000
_cell.length_b   1.000
_cell.length_c   1.000
_cell.angle_alpha   90.00
_cell.angle_beta   90.00
_cell.angle_gamma   90.00
#
_symmetry.space_group_name_H-M   'P 1'
#
loop_
_entity.id
_entity.type
_entity.pdbx_description
1 polymer ?
#
loop_
_entity_poly.entity_id
_entity_poly.type
_entity_poly.pdbx_seq_one_letter_code
_entity_poly.pdbx_strand_id
1 'polypeptide(L)'
;MTVTEITPLDKRRSKVILDEDFALALYNGEIKRYHIETGEELPEETYREIMEEILLKRAVERVCYLLKSSDKTEQELRKKLKDGYYPGEAIDYAIEFLKKHRYINDEEYGRRYVEYHSTKKSKRQIQYELQRKGLSKE
;
A
#
# COMPACT_ATOMS: atom_id res chain seq x y z
N MET A 1 -11.94 18.29 5.72
CA MET A 1 -11.96 17.59 4.40
C MET A 1 -13.38 17.33 3.97
N THR A 2 -13.72 17.70 2.74
CA THR A 2 -15.06 17.48 2.21
C THR A 2 -15.17 16.13 1.53
N VAL A 3 -16.22 15.36 1.86
CA VAL A 3 -16.45 14.07 1.19
C VAL A 3 -17.06 14.35 -0.17
N THR A 4 -16.27 14.15 -1.22
CA THR A 4 -16.69 14.48 -2.58
C THR A 4 -17.53 13.36 -3.21
N GLU A 5 -17.14 12.11 -2.98
CA GLU A 5 -17.79 10.97 -3.62
C GLU A 5 -17.58 9.70 -2.80
N ILE A 6 -18.56 8.80 -2.82
CA ILE A 6 -18.43 7.46 -2.24
C ILE A 6 -18.86 6.47 -3.33
N THR A 7 -17.93 5.63 -3.78
CA THR A 7 -18.16 4.70 -4.87
C THR A 7 -17.91 3.26 -4.39
N PRO A 8 -18.86 2.35 -4.59
CA PRO A 8 -18.65 0.95 -4.21
C PRO A 8 -17.46 0.33 -4.95
N LEU A 9 -16.61 -0.39 -4.24
CA LEU A 9 -15.53 -1.19 -4.80
C LEU A 9 -15.95 -2.65 -4.93
N ASP A 10 -16.66 -3.14 -3.91
CA ASP A 10 -17.25 -4.47 -3.91
C ASP A 10 -18.45 -4.43 -2.95
N LYS A 11 -18.97 -5.59 -2.55
CA LYS A 11 -20.15 -5.66 -1.68
C LYS A 11 -19.91 -5.12 -0.27
N ARG A 12 -18.67 -5.07 0.17
CA ARG A 12 -18.32 -4.68 1.55
C ARG A 12 -17.57 -3.38 1.67
N ARG A 13 -16.87 -2.97 0.61
CA ARG A 13 -15.98 -1.81 0.65
C ARG A 13 -16.37 -0.76 -0.35
N SER A 14 -16.09 0.47 0.00
CA SER A 14 -16.29 1.60 -0.89
C SER A 14 -15.07 2.50 -0.89
N LYS A 15 -14.90 3.19 -2.01
CA LYS A 15 -13.88 4.21 -2.16
C LYS A 15 -14.49 5.54 -1.74
N VAL A 16 -13.85 6.21 -0.79
CA VAL A 16 -14.26 7.54 -0.31
C VAL A 16 -13.28 8.55 -0.89
N ILE A 17 -13.77 9.50 -1.65
CA ILE A 17 -12.94 10.55 -2.23
C ILE A 17 -13.11 11.82 -1.39
N LEU A 18 -12.00 12.36 -0.92
CA LEU A 18 -11.96 13.57 -0.11
C LEU A 18 -11.31 14.69 -0.93
N ASP A 19 -11.88 15.89 -0.85
CA ASP A 19 -11.34 17.07 -1.53
C ASP A 19 -11.02 16.83 -3.01
N GLU A 20 -11.89 16.07 -3.67
CA GLU A 20 -11.89 15.78 -5.10
C GLU A 20 -10.77 14.85 -5.62
N ASP A 21 -9.68 14.68 -4.89
CA ASP A 21 -8.56 13.88 -5.42
C ASP A 21 -7.93 12.88 -4.44
N PHE A 22 -8.31 12.91 -3.18
CA PHE A 22 -7.70 12.05 -2.17
C PHE A 22 -8.63 10.88 -1.84
N ALA A 23 -8.22 9.67 -2.17
CA ALA A 23 -9.09 8.49 -2.03
C ALA A 23 -8.68 7.57 -0.89
N LEU A 24 -9.67 7.01 -0.20
CA LEU A 24 -9.51 5.98 0.82
C LEU A 24 -10.43 4.82 0.50
N ALA A 25 -10.04 3.61 0.86
CA ALA A 25 -10.94 2.45 0.82
C ALA A 25 -11.33 2.10 2.26
N LEU A 26 -12.62 2.05 2.51
CA LEU A 26 -13.17 1.71 3.83
C LEU A 26 -14.28 0.67 3.67
N TYR A 27 -14.50 -0.12 4.70
CA TYR A 27 -15.67 -0.98 4.74
C TYR A 27 -16.93 -0.14 4.93
N ASN A 28 -18.03 -0.60 4.35
CA ASN A 28 -19.29 0.12 4.43
C ASN A 28 -19.73 0.34 5.88
N GLY A 29 -19.46 -0.62 6.76
CA GLY A 29 -19.73 -0.47 8.18
C GLY A 29 -18.92 0.62 8.85
N GLU A 30 -17.69 0.84 8.39
CA GLU A 30 -16.85 1.91 8.90
C GLU A 30 -17.35 3.28 8.44
N ILE A 31 -17.74 3.35 7.18
CA ILE A 31 -18.33 4.59 6.64
C ILE A 31 -19.56 4.99 7.45
N LYS A 32 -20.40 4.03 7.77
CA LYS A 32 -21.59 4.26 8.58
C LYS A 32 -21.23 4.64 10.02
N ARG A 33 -20.26 3.96 10.60
CA ARG A 33 -19.80 4.20 11.98
C ARG A 33 -19.28 5.62 12.17
N TYR A 34 -18.54 6.14 11.20
CA TYR A 34 -17.96 7.49 11.27
C TYR A 34 -18.85 8.55 10.64
N HIS A 35 -20.07 8.19 10.24
CA HIS A 35 -21.03 9.12 9.64
C HIS A 35 -20.49 9.85 8.42
N ILE A 36 -19.79 9.10 7.55
CA ILE A 36 -19.22 9.66 6.33
C ILE A 36 -20.30 9.70 5.26
N GLU A 37 -20.62 10.88 4.76
CA GLU A 37 -21.65 11.06 3.75
C GLU A 37 -21.19 12.04 2.68
N THR A 38 -21.57 11.76 1.43
CA THR A 38 -21.25 12.63 0.31
C THR A 38 -21.78 14.04 0.53
N GLY A 39 -20.92 15.03 0.30
CA GLY A 39 -21.26 16.43 0.48
C GLY A 39 -21.02 16.95 1.88
N GLU A 40 -20.76 16.08 2.84
CA GLU A 40 -20.55 16.48 4.23
C GLU A 40 -19.06 16.69 4.49
N GLU A 41 -18.79 17.46 5.52
CA GLU A 41 -17.43 17.70 5.98
C GLU A 41 -16.97 16.54 6.87
N LEU A 42 -15.78 16.02 6.59
CA LEU A 42 -15.14 15.06 7.47
C LEU A 42 -14.19 15.83 8.38
N PRO A 43 -14.47 15.88 9.70
CA PRO A 43 -13.57 16.60 10.61
C PRO A 43 -12.16 16.01 10.60
N GLU A 44 -11.15 16.85 10.74
CA GLU A 44 -9.77 16.40 10.74
C GLU A 44 -9.50 15.42 11.89
N GLU A 45 -10.08 15.63 13.05
CA GLU A 45 -10.00 14.71 14.18
C GLU A 45 -10.50 13.32 13.81
N THR A 46 -11.62 13.25 13.12
CA THR A 46 -12.20 11.98 12.68
C THR A 46 -11.29 11.31 11.65
N TYR A 47 -10.74 12.08 10.73
CA TYR A 47 -9.79 11.57 9.75
C TYR A 47 -8.55 10.98 10.44
N ARG A 48 -8.00 11.67 11.44
CA ARG A 48 -6.86 11.16 12.20
C ARG A 48 -7.18 9.86 12.93
N GLU A 49 -8.37 9.77 13.51
CA GLU A 49 -8.82 8.55 14.17
C GLU A 49 -8.91 7.38 13.17
N ILE A 50 -9.48 7.62 12.00
CA ILE A 50 -9.56 6.60 10.95
C ILE A 50 -8.16 6.17 10.53
N MET A 51 -7.27 7.13 10.34
CA MET A 51 -5.89 6.82 9.97
C MET A 51 -5.22 5.94 11.01
N GLU A 52 -5.21 6.38 12.27
CA GLU A 52 -4.46 5.70 13.33
C GLU A 52 -5.09 4.37 13.76
N GLU A 53 -6.42 4.32 13.86
CA GLU A 53 -7.10 3.12 14.35
C GLU A 53 -7.36 2.09 13.26
N ILE A 54 -7.44 2.50 12.00
CA ILE A 54 -7.82 1.60 10.91
C ILE A 54 -6.74 1.48 9.85
N LEU A 55 -6.40 2.59 9.20
CA LEU A 55 -5.60 2.54 7.97
C LEU A 55 -4.16 2.12 8.18
N LEU A 56 -3.50 2.62 9.21
CA LEU A 56 -2.11 2.23 9.49
C LEU A 56 -2.02 0.73 9.79
N LYS A 57 -2.91 0.23 10.62
CA LYS A 57 -2.92 -1.19 11.00
C LYS A 57 -3.25 -2.08 9.81
N ARG A 58 -4.23 -1.68 9.02
CA ARG A 58 -4.65 -2.46 7.85
C ARG A 58 -3.57 -2.49 6.78
N ALA A 59 -2.83 -1.38 6.60
CA ALA A 59 -1.72 -1.35 5.66
C ALA A 59 -0.62 -2.35 6.05
N VAL A 60 -0.28 -2.41 7.34
CA VAL A 60 0.70 -3.39 7.85
C VAL A 60 0.21 -4.81 7.60
N GLU A 61 -1.04 -5.10 7.93
CA GLU A 61 -1.63 -6.43 7.71
C GLU A 61 -1.58 -6.82 6.23
N ARG A 62 -1.86 -5.87 5.35
CA ARG A 62 -1.86 -6.12 3.91
C ARG A 62 -0.49 -6.46 3.38
N VAL A 63 0.54 -5.69 3.75
CA VAL A 63 1.90 -5.98 3.27
C VAL A 63 2.44 -7.29 3.84
N CYS A 64 2.12 -7.59 5.10
CA CYS A 64 2.50 -8.88 5.68
C CYS A 64 1.83 -10.05 4.93
N TYR A 65 0.56 -9.89 4.57
CA TYR A 65 -0.16 -10.87 3.78
C TYR A 65 0.49 -11.08 2.40
N LEU A 66 0.84 -9.97 1.74
CA LEU A 66 1.46 -10.04 0.42
C LEU A 66 2.82 -10.75 0.45
N LEU A 67 3.58 -10.56 1.52
CA LEU A 67 4.89 -11.22 1.66
C LEU A 67 4.80 -12.71 1.92
N LYS A 68 3.65 -13.22 2.34
CA LYS A 68 3.47 -14.67 2.54
C LYS A 68 3.55 -15.47 1.24
N SER A 69 3.13 -14.87 0.13
CA SER A 69 3.08 -15.58 -1.15
C SER A 69 4.40 -15.56 -1.89
N SER A 70 5.18 -14.49 -1.75
CA SER A 70 6.47 -14.36 -2.41
C SER A 70 7.21 -13.14 -1.87
N ASP A 71 8.53 -13.14 -2.04
CA ASP A 71 9.33 -11.97 -1.72
C ASP A 71 8.96 -10.81 -2.64
N LYS A 72 9.00 -9.60 -2.11
CA LYS A 72 8.67 -8.39 -2.85
C LYS A 72 9.63 -7.27 -2.53
N THR A 73 9.83 -6.39 -3.51
CA THR A 73 10.61 -5.18 -3.28
C THR A 73 9.73 -4.12 -2.62
N GLU A 74 10.38 -3.10 -2.07
CA GLU A 74 9.66 -1.97 -1.49
C GLU A 74 8.73 -1.33 -2.53
N GLN A 75 9.22 -1.11 -3.74
CA GLN A 75 8.40 -0.48 -4.80
C GLN A 75 7.17 -1.31 -5.14
N GLU A 76 7.32 -2.63 -5.22
CA GLU A 76 6.19 -3.51 -5.49
C GLU A 76 5.12 -3.42 -4.41
N LEU A 77 5.55 -3.38 -3.14
CA LEU A 77 4.63 -3.25 -2.01
C LEU A 77 3.94 -1.90 -1.99
N ARG A 78 4.69 -0.82 -2.24
CA ARG A 78 4.12 0.53 -2.30
C ARG A 78 3.05 0.62 -3.38
N LYS A 79 3.34 0.03 -4.55
CA LYS A 79 2.37 0.03 -5.65
C LYS A 79 1.09 -0.71 -5.27
N LYS A 80 1.23 -1.88 -4.61
CA LYS A 80 0.06 -2.65 -4.18
C LYS A 80 -0.79 -1.88 -3.18
N LEU A 81 -0.17 -1.17 -2.25
CA LEU A 81 -0.91 -0.36 -1.30
C LEU A 81 -1.58 0.83 -1.97
N LYS A 82 -0.89 1.46 -2.91
CA LYS A 82 -1.46 2.57 -3.66
C LYS A 82 -2.67 2.11 -4.48
N ASP A 83 -2.58 0.94 -5.11
CA ASP A 83 -3.68 0.36 -5.88
C ASP A 83 -4.87 0.03 -4.99
N GLY A 84 -4.64 -0.21 -3.71
CA GLY A 84 -5.68 -0.46 -2.71
C GLY A 84 -6.21 0.81 -2.04
N TYR A 85 -5.83 1.98 -2.54
CA TYR A 85 -6.26 3.28 -2.03
C TYR A 85 -5.81 3.58 -0.60
N TYR A 86 -4.63 3.10 -0.23
CA TYR A 86 -4.03 3.49 1.05
C TYR A 86 -3.37 4.86 0.92
N PRO A 87 -3.60 5.76 1.89
CA PRO A 87 -2.93 7.07 1.87
C PRO A 87 -1.42 6.94 2.01
N GLY A 88 -0.67 7.92 1.50
CA GLY A 88 0.79 7.92 1.59
C GLY A 88 1.31 7.71 3.00
N GLU A 89 0.67 8.32 3.99
CA GLU A 89 1.07 8.14 5.40
C GLU A 89 0.98 6.68 5.83
N ALA A 90 -0.08 5.98 5.43
CA ALA A 90 -0.26 4.57 5.78
C ALA A 90 0.75 3.70 5.03
N ILE A 91 1.03 4.03 3.77
CA ILE A 91 2.04 3.31 2.98
C ILE A 91 3.40 3.45 3.65
N ASP A 92 3.81 4.67 3.97
CA ASP A 92 5.10 4.92 4.61
C ASP A 92 5.22 4.19 5.94
N TYR A 93 4.16 4.22 6.74
CA TYR A 93 4.13 3.53 8.02
C TYR A 93 4.34 2.02 7.84
N ALA A 94 3.62 1.42 6.90
CA ALA A 94 3.73 -0.03 6.66
C ALA A 94 5.12 -0.42 6.17
N ILE A 95 5.71 0.37 5.26
CA ILE A 95 7.05 0.09 4.75
C ILE A 95 8.09 0.24 5.84
N GLU A 96 8.01 1.29 6.67
CA GLU A 96 8.93 1.47 7.78
C GLU A 96 8.82 0.33 8.80
N PHE A 97 7.60 -0.14 9.04
CA PHE A 97 7.38 -1.31 9.90
C PHE A 97 8.14 -2.52 9.37
N LEU A 98 8.03 -2.80 8.06
CA LEU A 98 8.71 -3.95 7.47
C LEU A 98 10.22 -3.83 7.52
N LYS A 99 10.76 -2.63 7.29
CA LYS A 99 12.20 -2.37 7.35
C LYS A 99 12.71 -2.53 8.78
N LYS A 100 11.99 -1.98 9.75
CA LYS A 100 12.38 -2.05 11.15
C LYS A 100 12.46 -3.49 11.65
N HIS A 101 11.55 -4.33 11.21
CA HIS A 101 11.52 -5.74 11.59
C HIS A 101 12.29 -6.63 10.62
N ARG A 102 12.96 -6.04 9.64
CA ARG A 102 13.76 -6.75 8.64
C ARG A 102 12.97 -7.77 7.84
N TYR A 103 11.70 -7.48 7.61
CA TYR A 103 10.85 -8.34 6.78
C TYR A 103 11.05 -8.10 5.30
N ILE A 104 11.61 -6.96 4.90
CA ILE A 104 12.01 -6.68 3.53
C ILE A 104 13.44 -6.15 3.52
N ASN A 105 14.14 -6.46 2.44
CA ASN A 105 15.50 -5.97 2.20
C ASN A 105 15.73 -6.05 0.70
N ASP A 106 15.72 -4.91 0.04
CA ASP A 106 15.86 -4.84 -1.42
C ASP A 106 17.23 -5.35 -1.89
N GLU A 107 18.26 -5.10 -1.12
CA GLU A 107 19.60 -5.59 -1.45
C GLU A 107 19.63 -7.12 -1.46
N GLU A 108 19.07 -7.74 -0.45
CA GLU A 108 18.96 -9.19 -0.35
C GLU A 108 18.08 -9.76 -1.46
N TYR A 109 16.97 -9.06 -1.75
CA TYR A 109 16.09 -9.45 -2.85
C TYR A 109 16.85 -9.49 -4.18
N GLY A 110 17.61 -8.43 -4.45
CA GLY A 110 18.40 -8.32 -5.68
C GLY A 110 19.42 -9.44 -5.80
N ARG A 111 20.12 -9.75 -4.71
CA ARG A 111 21.11 -10.81 -4.69
C ARG A 111 20.48 -12.18 -4.99
N ARG A 112 19.35 -12.49 -4.35
CA ARG A 112 18.64 -13.74 -4.57
C ARG A 112 18.12 -13.84 -6.01
N TYR A 113 17.65 -12.72 -6.53
CA TYR A 113 17.14 -12.67 -7.89
C TYR A 113 18.25 -12.99 -8.90
N VAL A 114 19.43 -12.37 -8.70
CA VAL A 114 20.59 -12.63 -9.57
C VAL A 114 20.99 -14.10 -9.50
N GLU A 115 21.10 -14.67 -8.30
CA GLU A 115 21.46 -16.07 -8.13
C GLU A 115 20.48 -17.01 -8.84
N TYR A 116 19.19 -16.76 -8.68
CA TYR A 116 18.16 -17.62 -9.26
C TYR A 116 18.15 -17.57 -10.79
N HIS A 117 18.34 -16.39 -11.36
CA HIS A 117 18.20 -16.20 -12.80
C HIS A 117 19.52 -16.22 -13.59
N SER A 118 20.66 -16.28 -12.93
CA SER A 118 21.98 -16.14 -13.59
C SER A 118 22.24 -17.18 -14.68
N THR A 119 21.67 -18.39 -14.55
CA THR A 119 21.85 -19.44 -15.54
C THR A 119 20.81 -19.42 -16.66
N LYS A 120 19.74 -18.67 -16.49
CA LYS A 120 18.61 -18.65 -17.43
C LYS A 120 18.50 -17.38 -18.23
N LYS A 121 19.06 -16.29 -17.74
CA LYS A 121 18.91 -14.96 -18.33
C LYS A 121 20.24 -14.26 -18.43
N SER A 122 20.35 -13.35 -19.41
CA SER A 122 21.55 -12.53 -19.53
C SER A 122 21.65 -11.54 -18.38
N LYS A 123 22.86 -11.08 -18.12
CA LYS A 123 23.11 -10.06 -17.10
C LYS A 123 22.29 -8.79 -17.37
N ARG A 124 22.23 -8.36 -18.64
CA ARG A 124 21.45 -7.18 -19.03
C ARG A 124 19.96 -7.37 -18.74
N GLN A 125 19.41 -8.54 -19.04
CA GLN A 125 18.02 -8.83 -18.79
C GLN A 125 17.70 -8.81 -17.29
N ILE A 126 18.59 -9.39 -16.48
CA ILE A 126 18.42 -9.39 -15.01
C ILE A 126 18.45 -7.96 -14.49
N GLN A 127 19.40 -7.14 -14.93
CA GLN A 127 19.46 -5.73 -14.50
C GLN A 127 18.20 -4.97 -14.88
N TYR A 128 17.70 -5.18 -16.09
CA TYR A 128 16.47 -4.54 -16.56
C TYR A 128 15.28 -4.92 -15.68
N GLU A 129 15.12 -6.21 -15.39
CA GLU A 129 14.01 -6.70 -14.58
C GLU A 129 14.08 -6.16 -13.15
N LEU A 130 15.28 -6.11 -12.57
CA LEU A 130 15.45 -5.56 -11.22
C LEU A 130 15.14 -4.08 -11.17
N GLN A 131 15.52 -3.32 -12.18
CA GLN A 131 15.17 -1.90 -12.23
C GLN A 131 13.68 -1.69 -12.32
N ARG A 132 12.98 -2.54 -13.06
CA ARG A 132 11.51 -2.46 -13.14
C ARG A 132 10.84 -2.76 -11.80
N LYS A 133 11.49 -3.54 -10.94
CA LYS A 133 11.01 -3.84 -9.59
C LYS A 133 11.41 -2.78 -8.58
N GLY A 134 12.12 -1.75 -9.01
CA GLY A 134 12.49 -0.64 -8.17
C GLY A 134 13.84 -0.74 -7.50
N LEU A 135 14.70 -1.67 -7.94
CA LEU A 135 16.02 -1.83 -7.37
C LEU A 135 17.05 -1.04 -8.19
N SER A 136 18.11 -0.61 -7.50
CA SER A 136 19.20 0.09 -8.16
C SER A 136 20.04 -0.89 -8.98
N LYS A 137 20.91 -0.33 -9.81
CA LYS A 137 21.73 -1.11 -10.73
C LYS A 137 22.80 -1.97 -10.04
N GLU A 138 23.07 -1.69 -8.80
CA GLU A 138 24.11 -2.39 -8.02
C GLU A 138 23.63 -3.70 -7.42
#